data_8efb2afab7f1d49847e537e5b9a52017
#
_entry.id   8efb2afab7f1d49847e537e5b9a52017
#
_cell.length_a   1.000
_cell.length_b   1.000
_cell.length_c   1.000
_cell.angle_alpha   90.00
_cell.angle_beta   90.00
_cell.angle_gamma   90.00
#
_symmetry.space_group_name_H-M   'P 1'
#
loop_
_entity.id
_entity.type
_entity.pdbx_description
1 polymer ?
#
loop_
_entity_poly.entity_id
_entity_poly.type
_entity_poly.pdbx_seq_one_letter_code
_entity_poly.pdbx_strand_id
1 'polypeptide(L)'
;MAGADTSSPLIESRADLIEAMERGCKPAEQWRIGTEHEKHVFHTDPLRPVTYEGPQGVRALLDGVARETGWEPFYDGENPIGLRNDASAGGISLEPGGQFELSGAPMADLHGTADEMAEHMRVSKAVAAPLDIHFLGLGVTPLWAVSDIPAMPKSRYGIMTKYMGEVGTLGTSMMYRSATVQTNLDFSSEADMVKKLRVSLALQPVATALFANSPFSEGRDTGYLSFRSHIWLNTDDARTGMLPFAFEDGFGFEHYADHALDVPMYFVIRDKKYINVAGESFRAFLKGELPQLPGEKPTIKDWEDHLSTLFPEVRLKQFLEMRGADMGDSGHVVALSAFWTGLLYDEVSLESAWELVKGWSEEDRDYLRREVPRLGLSTPFDRSSLFDIAAQAVGIAEAGLVRRNRLNTAGQDETIHLAPLEETIRTSKSPAERWLEKFRGEWNGSVLPLFTEAEI
;
A
#
# COMPACT_ATOMS: atom_id res chain seq x y z
N MET A 1 10.49 -9.17 -7.61
CA MET A 1 10.83 -10.53 -7.12
C MET A 1 10.93 -11.46 -8.32
N ALA A 2 12.13 -11.80 -8.74
CA ALA A 2 12.37 -12.60 -9.92
C ALA A 2 12.54 -14.08 -9.51
N GLY A 3 11.72 -14.93 -10.14
CA GLY A 3 11.95 -16.35 -10.34
C GLY A 3 11.91 -17.23 -9.08
N ALA A 4 11.02 -18.21 -9.06
CA ALA A 4 11.12 -19.30 -8.12
C ALA A 4 12.48 -19.94 -8.23
N ASP A 5 13.25 -19.81 -7.20
CA ASP A 5 14.43 -20.62 -6.97
C ASP A 5 13.92 -22.01 -6.58
N THR A 6 14.11 -22.99 -7.45
CA THR A 6 13.81 -24.40 -7.16
C THR A 6 14.62 -24.95 -5.99
N SER A 7 15.53 -24.13 -5.41
CA SER A 7 16.28 -24.43 -4.19
C SER A 7 15.50 -24.13 -2.90
N SER A 8 14.32 -23.47 -2.95
CA SER A 8 13.51 -23.21 -1.76
C SER A 8 12.95 -24.52 -1.19
N PRO A 9 13.02 -24.76 0.14
CA PRO A 9 12.56 -25.98 0.75
C PRO A 9 11.09 -26.24 0.49
N LEU A 10 10.70 -27.51 0.36
CA LEU A 10 9.29 -27.92 0.34
C LEU A 10 8.65 -27.65 1.70
N ILE A 11 7.37 -27.33 1.67
CA ILE A 11 6.53 -27.29 2.89
C ILE A 11 6.18 -28.71 3.29
N GLU A 12 6.67 -29.16 4.44
CA GLU A 12 6.45 -30.49 4.97
C GLU A 12 5.37 -30.52 6.04
N SER A 13 5.17 -29.39 6.74
CA SER A 13 4.24 -29.28 7.85
C SER A 13 3.59 -27.90 7.95
N ARG A 14 2.53 -27.80 8.78
CA ARG A 14 1.92 -26.51 9.13
C ARG A 14 2.89 -25.57 9.86
N ALA A 15 3.84 -26.13 10.61
CA ALA A 15 4.83 -25.34 11.32
C ALA A 15 5.71 -24.49 10.35
N ASP A 16 6.02 -25.01 9.16
CA ASP A 16 6.82 -24.30 8.17
C ASP A 16 6.11 -23.03 7.67
N LEU A 17 4.78 -23.07 7.57
CA LEU A 17 3.96 -21.90 7.18
C LEU A 17 4.01 -20.80 8.24
N ILE A 18 3.96 -21.20 9.51
CA ILE A 18 4.00 -20.30 10.68
C ILE A 18 5.40 -19.71 10.82
N GLU A 19 6.44 -20.55 10.74
CA GLU A 19 7.84 -20.12 10.84
C GLU A 19 8.19 -19.07 9.78
N ALA A 20 7.63 -19.15 8.59
CA ALA A 20 7.84 -18.17 7.54
C ALA A 20 7.43 -16.74 7.95
N MET A 21 6.40 -16.59 8.79
CA MET A 21 5.97 -15.31 9.36
C MET A 21 6.73 -14.99 10.66
N GLU A 22 6.93 -15.99 11.51
CA GLU A 22 7.62 -15.87 12.80
C GLU A 22 9.07 -15.38 12.68
N ARG A 23 9.74 -15.68 11.56
CA ARG A 23 11.05 -15.11 11.21
C ARG A 23 11.09 -13.58 11.17
N GLY A 24 9.93 -12.93 11.08
CA GLY A 24 9.79 -11.48 11.22
C GLY A 24 10.01 -10.95 12.62
N CYS A 25 9.93 -11.80 13.66
CA CYS A 25 10.18 -11.40 15.04
C CYS A 25 11.64 -10.97 15.23
N LYS A 26 11.86 -9.73 15.66
CA LYS A 26 13.18 -9.18 15.91
C LYS A 26 13.16 -8.15 17.04
N PRO A 27 14.26 -8.00 17.79
CA PRO A 27 14.31 -7.02 18.88
C PRO A 27 14.16 -5.58 18.36
N ALA A 28 13.63 -4.69 19.21
CA ALA A 28 13.25 -3.32 18.84
C ALA A 28 14.41 -2.49 18.23
N GLU A 29 15.65 -2.77 18.60
CA GLU A 29 16.85 -2.11 18.06
C GLU A 29 17.08 -2.43 16.56
N GLN A 30 16.50 -3.53 16.10
CA GLN A 30 16.57 -3.96 14.69
C GLN A 30 15.37 -3.54 13.88
N TRP A 31 14.35 -2.93 14.49
CA TRP A 31 13.17 -2.47 13.77
C TRP A 31 13.53 -1.41 12.73
N ARG A 32 12.85 -1.49 11.61
CA ARG A 32 13.00 -0.59 10.47
C ARG A 32 11.63 -0.08 10.03
N ILE A 33 11.66 0.98 9.26
CA ILE A 33 10.50 1.60 8.64
C ILE A 33 10.66 1.40 7.14
N GLY A 34 9.76 0.66 6.51
CA GLY A 34 9.66 0.57 5.06
C GLY A 34 8.52 1.45 4.58
N THR A 35 8.73 2.16 3.48
CA THR A 35 7.68 3.00 2.88
C THR A 35 7.56 2.68 1.40
N GLU A 36 6.35 2.30 0.97
CA GLU A 36 6.05 2.06 -0.44
C GLU A 36 5.10 3.14 -0.93
N HIS A 37 5.30 3.65 -2.15
CA HIS A 37 4.42 4.65 -2.70
C HIS A 37 4.34 4.59 -4.22
N GLU A 38 3.13 4.70 -4.73
CA GLU A 38 2.78 4.57 -6.14
C GLU A 38 2.41 5.95 -6.71
N LYS A 39 2.87 6.27 -7.92
CA LYS A 39 2.56 7.53 -8.60
C LYS A 39 1.98 7.25 -9.96
N HIS A 40 0.84 7.88 -10.30
CA HIS A 40 0.35 7.84 -11.66
C HIS A 40 1.28 8.64 -12.56
N VAL A 41 1.60 8.10 -13.74
CA VAL A 41 2.44 8.76 -14.73
C VAL A 41 1.60 9.24 -15.92
N PHE A 42 1.88 10.45 -16.41
CA PHE A 42 1.11 11.04 -17.50
C PHE A 42 1.96 11.97 -18.36
N HIS A 43 1.50 12.20 -19.58
CA HIS A 43 2.01 13.24 -20.49
C HIS A 43 1.12 14.46 -20.43
N THR A 44 1.69 15.64 -20.69
CA THR A 44 0.96 16.91 -20.69
C THR A 44 0.56 17.37 -22.10
N ASP A 45 1.30 17.02 -23.13
CA ASP A 45 1.05 17.41 -24.53
C ASP A 45 1.11 16.20 -25.48
N PRO A 46 -0.04 15.61 -25.84
CA PRO A 46 -1.37 15.83 -25.25
C PRO A 46 -1.51 15.16 -23.88
N LEU A 47 -2.42 15.65 -23.06
CA LEU A 47 -2.72 15.06 -21.75
C LEU A 47 -3.26 13.63 -21.92
N ARG A 48 -2.47 12.64 -21.49
CA ARG A 48 -2.78 11.20 -21.65
C ARG A 48 -1.96 10.33 -20.71
N PRO A 49 -2.39 9.08 -20.42
CA PRO A 49 -1.57 8.09 -19.74
C PRO A 49 -0.30 7.76 -20.54
N VAL A 50 0.76 7.35 -19.85
CA VAL A 50 2.02 6.93 -20.47
C VAL A 50 1.94 5.47 -20.90
N THR A 51 2.31 5.18 -22.14
CA THR A 51 2.45 3.79 -22.64
C THR A 51 3.75 3.16 -22.13
N TYR A 52 3.81 1.83 -22.13
CA TYR A 52 5.06 1.15 -21.77
C TYR A 52 6.16 1.38 -22.82
N GLU A 53 5.84 1.14 -24.09
CA GLU A 53 6.80 1.25 -25.21
C GLU A 53 6.88 2.68 -25.76
N GLY A 54 7.94 2.92 -26.52
CA GLY A 54 8.20 4.18 -27.21
C GLY A 54 9.29 5.02 -26.54
N PRO A 55 9.75 6.06 -27.24
CA PRO A 55 10.85 6.91 -26.76
C PRO A 55 10.49 7.75 -25.53
N GLN A 56 9.21 7.92 -25.24
CA GLN A 56 8.65 8.61 -24.08
C GLN A 56 7.82 7.67 -23.20
N GLY A 57 8.04 6.35 -23.30
CA GLY A 57 7.32 5.35 -22.54
C GLY A 57 7.91 5.10 -21.14
N VAL A 58 7.18 4.33 -20.31
CA VAL A 58 7.62 3.95 -18.97
C VAL A 58 8.93 3.16 -19.01
N ARG A 59 9.15 2.35 -20.07
CA ARG A 59 10.43 1.66 -20.30
C ARG A 59 11.60 2.65 -20.40
N ALA A 60 11.44 3.74 -21.16
CA ALA A 60 12.47 4.78 -21.29
C ALA A 60 12.74 5.49 -19.95
N LEU A 61 11.70 5.68 -19.14
CA LEU A 61 11.82 6.20 -17.78
C LEU A 61 12.65 5.23 -16.90
N LEU A 62 12.31 3.93 -16.87
CA LEU A 62 13.08 2.92 -16.13
C LEU A 62 14.55 2.87 -16.57
N ASP A 63 14.80 2.82 -17.89
CA ASP A 63 16.15 2.80 -18.44
C ASP A 63 16.94 4.07 -18.08
N GLY A 64 16.27 5.22 -18.01
CA GLY A 64 16.86 6.48 -17.58
C GLY A 64 17.23 6.48 -16.09
N VAL A 65 16.30 6.05 -15.24
CA VAL A 65 16.55 5.94 -13.79
C VAL A 65 17.66 4.92 -13.50
N ALA A 66 17.68 3.79 -14.21
CA ALA A 66 18.76 2.80 -14.07
C ALA A 66 20.13 3.40 -14.38
N ARG A 67 20.26 4.20 -15.44
CA ARG A 67 21.53 4.88 -15.79
C ARG A 67 21.96 5.90 -14.77
N GLU A 68 21.00 6.65 -14.21
CA GLU A 68 21.29 7.71 -13.23
C GLU A 68 21.67 7.15 -11.86
N THR A 69 21.01 6.06 -11.44
CA THR A 69 21.18 5.47 -10.10
C THR A 69 22.17 4.31 -10.04
N GLY A 70 22.42 3.67 -11.17
CA GLY A 70 23.14 2.39 -11.22
C GLY A 70 22.33 1.19 -10.70
N TRP A 71 21.02 1.35 -10.48
CA TRP A 71 20.14 0.26 -10.07
C TRP A 71 19.96 -0.75 -11.20
N GLU A 72 19.90 -2.03 -10.84
CA GLU A 72 19.82 -3.10 -11.83
C GLU A 72 18.38 -3.39 -12.25
N PRO A 73 18.09 -3.44 -13.56
CA PRO A 73 16.77 -3.82 -14.05
C PRO A 73 16.48 -5.30 -13.79
N PHE A 74 15.24 -5.60 -13.42
CA PHE A 74 14.73 -6.97 -13.42
C PHE A 74 13.60 -7.09 -14.45
N TYR A 75 13.44 -8.31 -14.98
CA TYR A 75 12.72 -8.55 -16.23
C TYR A 75 11.56 -9.54 -16.05
N ASP A 76 10.51 -9.34 -16.84
CA ASP A 76 9.53 -10.37 -17.19
C ASP A 76 9.65 -10.64 -18.70
N GLY A 77 10.20 -11.81 -19.05
CA GLY A 77 10.64 -12.08 -20.41
C GLY A 77 11.76 -11.12 -20.83
N GLU A 78 11.52 -10.34 -21.90
CA GLU A 78 12.46 -9.33 -22.39
C GLU A 78 12.14 -7.90 -21.89
N ASN A 79 11.07 -7.74 -21.12
CA ASN A 79 10.61 -6.44 -20.66
C ASN A 79 11.21 -6.10 -19.27
N PRO A 80 11.95 -5.00 -19.13
CA PRO A 80 12.31 -4.47 -17.83
C PRO A 80 11.03 -3.98 -17.13
N ILE A 81 10.72 -4.57 -15.96
CA ILE A 81 9.49 -4.30 -15.21
C ILE A 81 9.74 -3.64 -13.86
N GLY A 82 10.96 -3.27 -13.60
CA GLY A 82 11.38 -2.56 -12.41
C GLY A 82 12.90 -2.55 -12.25
N LEU A 83 13.34 -1.91 -11.19
CA LEU A 83 14.76 -1.76 -10.81
C LEU A 83 14.95 -2.23 -9.37
N ARG A 84 16.11 -2.78 -9.05
CA ARG A 84 16.49 -3.17 -7.69
C ARG A 84 17.82 -2.55 -7.29
N ASN A 85 17.92 -2.26 -6.03
CA ASN A 85 19.18 -1.88 -5.37
C ASN A 85 19.49 -2.91 -4.29
N ASP A 86 20.35 -3.88 -4.62
CA ASP A 86 20.71 -4.97 -3.70
C ASP A 86 21.44 -4.46 -2.44
N ALA A 87 22.09 -3.28 -2.50
CA ALA A 87 22.81 -2.69 -1.37
C ALA A 87 21.87 -2.10 -0.31
N SER A 88 20.73 -1.52 -0.72
CA SER A 88 19.77 -0.90 0.19
C SER A 88 18.51 -1.74 0.42
N ALA A 89 18.31 -2.80 -0.36
CA ALA A 89 17.07 -3.57 -0.45
C ALA A 89 15.86 -2.77 -0.95
N GLY A 90 16.07 -1.58 -1.52
CA GLY A 90 15.04 -0.79 -2.18
C GLY A 90 14.84 -1.19 -3.63
N GLY A 91 13.71 -0.83 -4.21
CA GLY A 91 13.42 -1.13 -5.61
C GLY A 91 12.32 -0.27 -6.20
N ILE A 92 12.31 -0.18 -7.52
CA ILE A 92 11.21 0.42 -8.29
C ILE A 92 10.46 -0.71 -8.99
N SER A 93 9.14 -0.68 -8.95
CA SER A 93 8.30 -1.59 -9.71
C SER A 93 7.22 -0.85 -10.49
N LEU A 94 6.67 -1.52 -11.50
CA LEU A 94 5.52 -1.03 -12.25
C LEU A 94 4.28 -1.75 -11.76
N GLU A 95 3.23 -1.00 -11.50
CA GLU A 95 1.90 -1.54 -11.25
C GLU A 95 1.09 -1.68 -12.56
N PRO A 96 -0.06 -2.40 -12.58
CA PRO A 96 -0.73 -2.77 -13.84
C PRO A 96 -1.04 -1.62 -14.79
N GLY A 97 -1.38 -0.45 -14.28
CA GLY A 97 -1.67 0.77 -15.05
C GLY A 97 -0.46 1.67 -15.26
N GLY A 98 0.75 1.19 -14.96
CA GLY A 98 1.98 1.97 -15.09
C GLY A 98 2.25 2.86 -13.89
N GLN A 99 1.53 2.70 -12.77
CA GLN A 99 1.88 3.40 -11.55
C GLN A 99 3.34 3.08 -11.20
N PHE A 100 4.12 4.14 -11.05
CA PHE A 100 5.56 4.08 -10.81
C PHE A 100 5.79 4.01 -9.31
N GLU A 101 6.08 2.80 -8.83
CA GLU A 101 6.19 2.49 -7.41
C GLU A 101 7.64 2.51 -6.95
N LEU A 102 7.91 3.16 -5.82
CA LEU A 102 9.09 2.89 -5.00
C LEU A 102 8.68 1.95 -3.86
N SER A 103 9.32 0.79 -3.77
CA SER A 103 9.40 0.00 -2.54
C SER A 103 10.68 0.43 -1.82
N GLY A 104 10.55 1.33 -0.85
CA GLY A 104 11.69 1.97 -0.17
C GLY A 104 12.53 0.99 0.64
N ALA A 105 13.76 1.38 0.90
CA ALA A 105 14.67 0.64 1.76
C ALA A 105 14.19 0.63 3.23
N PRO A 106 14.53 -0.39 4.03
CA PRO A 106 14.20 -0.42 5.45
C PRO A 106 15.05 0.60 6.23
N MET A 107 14.45 1.76 6.52
CA MET A 107 15.08 2.91 7.18
C MET A 107 15.09 2.78 8.70
N ALA A 108 16.09 3.36 9.37
CA ALA A 108 16.21 3.36 10.82
C ALA A 108 15.29 4.39 11.48
N ASP A 109 14.98 5.46 10.75
CA ASP A 109 14.17 6.58 11.21
C ASP A 109 13.44 7.27 10.04
N LEU A 110 12.52 8.17 10.37
CA LEU A 110 11.70 8.89 9.40
C LEU A 110 12.45 9.97 8.63
N HIS A 111 13.57 10.45 9.16
CA HIS A 111 14.42 11.40 8.42
C HIS A 111 15.05 10.70 7.22
N GLY A 112 15.52 9.45 7.42
CA GLY A 112 15.99 8.60 6.31
C GLY A 112 14.90 8.32 5.27
N THR A 113 13.65 8.09 5.72
CA THR A 113 12.50 7.93 4.82
C THR A 113 12.25 9.20 4.00
N ALA A 114 12.33 10.38 4.64
CA ALA A 114 12.16 11.66 3.96
C ALA A 114 13.27 11.94 2.93
N ASP A 115 14.52 11.63 3.30
CA ASP A 115 15.68 11.78 2.40
C ASP A 115 15.56 10.84 1.19
N GLU A 116 15.15 9.58 1.40
CA GLU A 116 14.89 8.62 0.32
C GLU A 116 13.79 9.11 -0.64
N MET A 117 12.67 9.60 -0.08
CA MET A 117 11.58 10.16 -0.90
C MET A 117 12.06 11.36 -1.72
N ALA A 118 12.79 12.29 -1.12
CA ALA A 118 13.33 13.46 -1.78
C ALA A 118 14.29 13.09 -2.92
N GLU A 119 15.21 12.15 -2.67
CA GLU A 119 16.17 11.69 -3.68
C GLU A 119 15.50 10.93 -4.81
N HIS A 120 14.55 10.02 -4.49
CA HIS A 120 13.77 9.32 -5.49
C HIS A 120 13.03 10.29 -6.43
N MET A 121 12.35 11.30 -5.88
CA MET A 121 11.64 12.29 -6.70
C MET A 121 12.59 13.19 -7.50
N ARG A 122 13.71 13.57 -6.92
CA ARG A 122 14.75 14.33 -7.62
C ARG A 122 15.26 13.60 -8.87
N VAL A 123 15.61 12.33 -8.72
CA VAL A 123 16.11 11.49 -9.83
C VAL A 123 15.01 11.23 -10.84
N SER A 124 13.84 10.78 -10.36
CA SER A 124 12.71 10.44 -11.24
C SER A 124 12.28 11.64 -12.09
N LYS A 125 12.15 12.84 -11.51
CA LYS A 125 11.80 14.07 -12.25
C LYS A 125 12.88 14.48 -13.26
N ALA A 126 14.16 14.40 -12.89
CA ALA A 126 15.26 14.73 -13.80
C ALA A 126 15.26 13.84 -15.05
N VAL A 127 14.96 12.55 -14.90
CA VAL A 127 14.84 11.59 -16.01
C VAL A 127 13.55 11.78 -16.79
N ALA A 128 12.44 12.06 -16.11
CA ALA A 128 11.10 12.15 -16.68
C ALA A 128 10.90 13.43 -17.53
N ALA A 129 11.49 14.56 -17.13
CA ALA A 129 11.30 15.85 -17.79
C ALA A 129 11.58 15.84 -19.31
N PRO A 130 12.71 15.31 -19.82
CA PRO A 130 12.95 15.25 -21.26
C PRO A 130 12.03 14.25 -22.00
N LEU A 131 11.29 13.41 -21.27
CA LEU A 131 10.34 12.45 -21.80
C LEU A 131 8.90 12.98 -21.78
N ASP A 132 8.65 14.22 -21.33
CA ASP A 132 7.32 14.76 -21.03
C ASP A 132 6.52 13.80 -20.12
N ILE A 133 7.17 13.21 -19.12
CA ILE A 133 6.52 12.37 -18.13
C ILE A 133 6.43 13.14 -16.81
N HIS A 134 5.24 13.14 -16.24
CA HIS A 134 4.89 13.81 -14.99
C HIS A 134 4.31 12.81 -14.00
N PHE A 135 4.39 13.11 -12.69
CA PHE A 135 3.95 12.25 -11.63
C PHE A 135 2.78 12.88 -10.86
N LEU A 136 1.67 12.16 -10.73
CA LEU A 136 0.48 12.63 -10.06
C LEU A 136 0.32 11.92 -8.70
N GLY A 137 0.19 12.68 -7.63
CA GLY A 137 0.03 12.20 -6.26
C GLY A 137 -1.43 12.15 -5.80
N LEU A 138 -2.23 11.25 -6.38
CA LEU A 138 -3.64 11.05 -6.02
C LEU A 138 -3.93 9.57 -5.82
N GLY A 139 -4.91 9.25 -4.97
CA GLY A 139 -5.31 7.86 -4.71
C GLY A 139 -5.99 7.17 -5.89
N VAL A 140 -6.60 7.94 -6.82
CA VAL A 140 -7.19 7.44 -8.07
C VAL A 140 -6.91 8.44 -9.18
N THR A 141 -6.61 7.95 -10.39
CA THR A 141 -6.51 8.84 -11.55
C THR A 141 -7.85 9.55 -11.80
N PRO A 142 -7.87 10.91 -11.88
CA PRO A 142 -9.11 11.65 -11.84
C PRO A 142 -9.88 11.67 -13.17
N LEU A 143 -9.22 11.37 -14.29
CA LEU A 143 -9.75 11.63 -15.64
C LEU A 143 -10.05 10.36 -16.43
N TRP A 144 -9.17 9.36 -16.43
CA TRP A 144 -9.21 8.23 -17.34
C TRP A 144 -10.03 7.05 -16.83
N ALA A 145 -10.81 6.43 -17.72
CA ALA A 145 -11.42 5.14 -17.48
C ALA A 145 -10.38 4.01 -17.56
N VAL A 146 -10.72 2.81 -17.08
CA VAL A 146 -9.83 1.62 -17.17
C VAL A 146 -9.41 1.34 -18.62
N SER A 147 -10.32 1.54 -19.58
CA SER A 147 -10.06 1.33 -21.01
C SER A 147 -9.03 2.28 -21.62
N ASP A 148 -8.78 3.42 -20.99
CA ASP A 148 -7.87 4.46 -21.48
C ASP A 148 -6.43 4.22 -21.00
N ILE A 149 -6.25 3.36 -20.00
CA ILE A 149 -4.96 3.13 -19.33
C ILE A 149 -4.25 1.94 -19.97
N PRO A 150 -3.04 2.14 -20.52
CA PRO A 150 -2.25 1.07 -21.10
C PRO A 150 -1.79 0.07 -20.02
N ALA A 151 -1.93 -1.22 -20.31
CA ALA A 151 -1.43 -2.27 -19.43
C ALA A 151 0.10 -2.41 -19.51
N MET A 152 0.75 -2.60 -18.37
CA MET A 152 2.18 -2.91 -18.31
C MET A 152 2.43 -4.41 -18.59
N PRO A 153 3.59 -4.75 -19.24
CA PRO A 153 3.87 -6.11 -19.70
C PRO A 153 4.44 -7.02 -18.59
N LYS A 154 3.69 -7.16 -17.49
CA LYS A 154 3.96 -8.17 -16.47
C LYS A 154 3.01 -9.36 -16.63
N SER A 155 3.55 -10.56 -16.87
CA SER A 155 2.77 -11.78 -17.15
C SER A 155 1.72 -12.08 -16.08
N ARG A 156 2.03 -11.83 -14.79
CA ARG A 156 1.08 -12.01 -13.69
C ARG A 156 -0.18 -11.14 -13.81
N TYR A 157 -0.05 -9.95 -14.44
CA TYR A 157 -1.17 -9.02 -14.54
C TYR A 157 -2.27 -9.52 -15.48
N GLY A 158 -1.91 -10.27 -16.53
CA GLY A 158 -2.91 -10.93 -17.37
C GLY A 158 -3.78 -11.92 -16.60
N ILE A 159 -3.16 -12.70 -15.69
CA ILE A 159 -3.87 -13.64 -14.81
C ILE A 159 -4.77 -12.88 -13.84
N MET A 160 -4.21 -11.89 -13.15
CA MET A 160 -4.91 -11.11 -12.11
C MET A 160 -6.05 -10.29 -12.70
N THR A 161 -5.85 -9.61 -13.85
CA THR A 161 -6.90 -8.82 -14.50
C THR A 161 -8.12 -9.66 -14.88
N LYS A 162 -7.88 -10.87 -15.42
CA LYS A 162 -8.97 -11.77 -15.75
C LYS A 162 -9.74 -12.17 -14.49
N TYR A 163 -9.04 -12.65 -13.45
CA TYR A 163 -9.66 -13.09 -12.22
C TYR A 163 -10.41 -11.93 -11.51
N MET A 164 -9.77 -10.77 -11.37
CA MET A 164 -10.38 -9.57 -10.75
C MET A 164 -11.58 -9.03 -11.52
N GLY A 165 -11.69 -9.31 -12.82
CA GLY A 165 -12.87 -9.00 -13.61
C GLY A 165 -14.06 -9.94 -13.38
N GLU A 166 -13.81 -11.10 -12.74
CA GLU A 166 -14.83 -12.15 -12.50
C GLU A 166 -15.34 -12.13 -11.04
N VAL A 167 -14.52 -11.73 -10.05
CA VAL A 167 -14.82 -11.88 -8.61
C VAL A 167 -15.36 -10.63 -7.94
N GLY A 168 -15.18 -9.46 -8.50
CA GLY A 168 -15.66 -8.20 -7.95
C GLY A 168 -16.19 -7.27 -9.04
N THR A 169 -16.67 -6.10 -8.64
CA THR A 169 -17.19 -5.10 -9.58
C THR A 169 -16.17 -4.02 -9.93
N LEU A 170 -15.17 -3.76 -9.05
CA LEU A 170 -14.17 -2.72 -9.22
C LEU A 170 -12.72 -3.22 -9.19
N GLY A 171 -12.48 -4.53 -9.26
CA GLY A 171 -11.16 -5.12 -9.21
C GLY A 171 -10.20 -4.61 -10.30
N THR A 172 -10.67 -4.44 -11.52
CA THR A 172 -9.87 -3.83 -12.60
C THR A 172 -9.60 -2.35 -12.36
N SER A 173 -10.54 -1.61 -11.77
CA SER A 173 -10.29 -0.22 -11.35
C SER A 173 -9.21 -0.14 -10.26
N MET A 174 -9.21 -1.07 -9.30
CA MET A 174 -8.17 -1.19 -8.31
C MET A 174 -6.80 -1.36 -8.98
N MET A 175 -6.67 -2.29 -9.91
CA MET A 175 -5.40 -2.62 -10.57
C MET A 175 -4.83 -1.47 -11.42
N TYR A 176 -5.68 -0.80 -12.19
CA TYR A 176 -5.22 0.13 -13.22
C TYR A 176 -5.29 1.60 -12.82
N ARG A 177 -6.14 1.95 -11.86
CA ARG A 177 -6.50 3.35 -11.58
C ARG A 177 -6.15 3.82 -10.18
N SER A 178 -5.85 2.91 -9.26
CA SER A 178 -5.53 3.28 -7.88
C SER A 178 -4.04 3.43 -7.65
N ALA A 179 -3.68 4.30 -6.71
CA ALA A 179 -2.33 4.47 -6.19
C ALA A 179 -2.37 4.71 -4.68
N THR A 180 -1.43 4.11 -3.96
CA THR A 180 -1.38 4.10 -2.50
C THR A 180 -0.04 4.54 -1.96
N VAL A 181 -0.05 4.86 -0.68
CA VAL A 181 1.12 4.86 0.19
C VAL A 181 0.94 3.72 1.20
N GLN A 182 2.00 2.97 1.47
CA GLN A 182 2.02 1.85 2.41
C GLN A 182 3.19 2.01 3.37
N THR A 183 2.99 1.56 4.61
CA THR A 183 4.04 1.58 5.63
C THR A 183 4.24 0.17 6.17
N ASN A 184 5.50 -0.27 6.17
CA ASN A 184 5.93 -1.58 6.66
C ASN A 184 6.62 -1.42 7.99
N LEU A 185 6.09 -2.05 9.04
CA LEU A 185 6.62 -1.97 10.41
C LEU A 185 6.84 -3.36 11.02
N ASP A 186 7.93 -3.48 11.75
CA ASP A 186 8.38 -4.69 12.39
C ASP A 186 7.66 -4.97 13.74
N PHE A 187 7.80 -6.20 14.21
CA PHE A 187 7.32 -6.65 15.52
C PHE A 187 8.37 -7.52 16.22
N SER A 188 8.26 -7.63 17.55
CA SER A 188 9.25 -8.35 18.36
C SER A 188 8.84 -9.78 18.72
N SER A 189 7.55 -10.06 18.70
CA SER A 189 6.98 -11.36 19.09
C SER A 189 5.57 -11.51 18.51
N GLU A 190 4.99 -12.70 18.59
CA GLU A 190 3.59 -12.93 18.23
C GLU A 190 2.63 -12.02 19.01
N ALA A 191 2.83 -11.85 20.31
CA ALA A 191 1.99 -10.99 21.14
C ALA A 191 2.07 -9.51 20.72
N ASP A 192 3.27 -9.04 20.38
CA ASP A 192 3.49 -7.67 19.87
C ASP A 192 2.85 -7.53 18.47
N MET A 193 3.03 -8.51 17.59
CA MET A 193 2.39 -8.57 16.28
C MET A 193 0.87 -8.47 16.41
N VAL A 194 0.26 -9.29 17.27
CA VAL A 194 -1.19 -9.31 17.50
C VAL A 194 -1.71 -7.94 17.95
N LYS A 195 -1.05 -7.31 18.93
CA LYS A 195 -1.45 -5.99 19.43
C LYS A 195 -1.33 -4.94 18.32
N LYS A 196 -0.21 -4.89 17.63
CA LYS A 196 0.03 -3.95 16.51
C LYS A 196 -0.96 -4.15 15.37
N LEU A 197 -1.23 -5.41 14.98
CA LEU A 197 -2.20 -5.73 13.93
C LEU A 197 -3.60 -5.25 14.30
N ARG A 198 -4.06 -5.52 15.52
CA ARG A 198 -5.38 -5.08 16.02
C ARG A 198 -5.51 -3.57 16.02
N VAL A 199 -4.53 -2.85 16.55
CA VAL A 199 -4.50 -1.37 16.55
C VAL A 199 -4.52 -0.84 15.12
N SER A 200 -3.69 -1.41 14.25
CA SER A 200 -3.59 -0.96 12.85
C SER A 200 -4.89 -1.22 12.08
N LEU A 201 -5.51 -2.40 12.22
CA LEU A 201 -6.79 -2.71 11.59
C LEU A 201 -7.89 -1.75 12.09
N ALA A 202 -8.01 -1.56 13.41
CA ALA A 202 -9.04 -0.69 13.98
C ALA A 202 -8.87 0.77 13.54
N LEU A 203 -7.64 1.30 13.51
CA LEU A 203 -7.34 2.67 13.11
C LEU A 203 -7.20 2.87 11.59
N GLN A 204 -7.26 1.80 10.78
CA GLN A 204 -7.14 1.96 9.34
C GLN A 204 -8.20 2.89 8.72
N PRO A 205 -9.49 2.87 9.13
CA PRO A 205 -10.47 3.88 8.69
C PRO A 205 -10.08 5.31 9.08
N VAL A 206 -9.43 5.50 10.23
CA VAL A 206 -8.91 6.82 10.65
C VAL A 206 -7.83 7.29 9.69
N ALA A 207 -6.88 6.41 9.35
CA ALA A 207 -5.86 6.71 8.33
C ALA A 207 -6.50 7.01 6.97
N THR A 208 -7.52 6.23 6.55
CA THR A 208 -8.28 6.51 5.33
C THR A 208 -8.88 7.92 5.34
N ALA A 209 -9.47 8.36 6.46
CA ALA A 209 -10.05 9.70 6.58
C ALA A 209 -9.00 10.82 6.51
N LEU A 210 -7.89 10.65 7.22
CA LEU A 210 -6.79 11.64 7.27
C LEU A 210 -6.11 11.80 5.91
N PHE A 211 -5.96 10.71 5.17
CA PHE A 211 -5.25 10.64 3.90
C PHE A 211 -6.17 10.58 2.68
N ALA A 212 -7.50 10.81 2.83
CA ALA A 212 -8.43 10.81 1.71
C ALA A 212 -7.99 11.81 0.64
N ASN A 213 -7.72 11.31 -0.58
CA ASN A 213 -7.15 12.09 -1.68
C ASN A 213 -7.55 11.55 -3.06
N SER A 214 -8.80 11.05 -3.19
CA SER A 214 -9.30 10.51 -4.45
C SER A 214 -10.80 10.80 -4.69
N PRO A 215 -11.23 12.08 -4.68
CA PRO A 215 -12.64 12.39 -4.78
C PRO A 215 -13.19 12.33 -6.22
N PHE A 216 -12.32 12.19 -7.22
CA PHE A 216 -12.70 12.25 -8.63
C PHE A 216 -12.44 10.95 -9.39
N SER A 217 -13.28 10.70 -10.39
CA SER A 217 -13.14 9.60 -11.34
C SER A 217 -13.81 9.98 -12.65
N GLU A 218 -13.14 9.72 -13.78
CA GLU A 218 -13.68 9.99 -15.13
C GLU A 218 -14.19 11.43 -15.31
N GLY A 219 -13.43 12.38 -14.76
CA GLY A 219 -13.71 13.81 -14.86
C GLY A 219 -14.83 14.31 -13.93
N ARG A 220 -15.30 13.51 -12.97
CA ARG A 220 -16.47 13.81 -12.14
C ARG A 220 -16.20 13.64 -10.64
N ASP A 221 -16.91 14.40 -9.82
CA ASP A 221 -17.06 14.15 -8.39
C ASP A 221 -17.77 12.81 -8.18
N THR A 222 -17.16 11.91 -7.42
CA THR A 222 -17.66 10.56 -7.15
C THR A 222 -18.62 10.50 -5.99
N GLY A 223 -18.70 11.56 -5.17
CA GLY A 223 -19.39 11.56 -3.89
C GLY A 223 -18.62 10.88 -2.75
N TYR A 224 -17.38 10.47 -2.99
CA TYR A 224 -16.46 9.92 -2.00
C TYR A 224 -15.28 10.87 -1.79
N LEU A 225 -14.69 10.85 -0.59
CA LEU A 225 -13.42 11.52 -0.31
C LEU A 225 -12.23 10.61 -0.66
N SER A 226 -12.37 9.31 -0.33
CA SER A 226 -11.47 8.26 -0.82
C SER A 226 -12.24 7.30 -1.72
N PHE A 227 -12.30 7.59 -3.02
CA PHE A 227 -12.87 6.67 -4.00
C PHE A 227 -12.02 5.40 -4.13
N ARG A 228 -10.71 5.50 -3.87
CA ARG A 228 -9.83 4.33 -3.79
C ARG A 228 -10.30 3.35 -2.73
N SER A 229 -10.60 3.81 -1.52
CA SER A 229 -11.10 2.92 -0.46
C SER A 229 -12.46 2.30 -0.83
N HIS A 230 -13.35 3.05 -1.51
CA HIS A 230 -14.58 2.49 -2.07
C HIS A 230 -14.31 1.40 -3.12
N ILE A 231 -13.31 1.58 -3.98
CA ILE A 231 -12.89 0.56 -4.96
C ILE A 231 -12.48 -0.73 -4.21
N TRP A 232 -11.70 -0.63 -3.14
CA TRP A 232 -11.25 -1.78 -2.36
C TRP A 232 -12.39 -2.52 -1.65
N LEU A 233 -13.48 -1.82 -1.28
CA LEU A 233 -14.72 -2.44 -0.76
C LEU A 233 -15.45 -3.30 -1.80
N ASN A 234 -15.13 -3.18 -3.08
CA ASN A 234 -15.81 -3.82 -4.21
C ASN A 234 -14.83 -4.63 -5.09
N THR A 235 -13.75 -5.14 -4.51
CA THR A 235 -12.68 -5.85 -5.24
C THR A 235 -12.84 -7.37 -5.11
N ASP A 236 -12.34 -7.99 -4.06
CA ASP A 236 -12.37 -9.45 -3.83
C ASP A 236 -12.44 -9.72 -2.32
N ASP A 237 -13.62 -10.06 -1.83
CA ASP A 237 -13.89 -10.25 -0.39
C ASP A 237 -13.09 -11.41 0.21
N ALA A 238 -12.62 -12.37 -0.61
CA ALA A 238 -11.83 -13.49 -0.10
C ALA A 238 -10.41 -13.07 0.35
N ARG A 239 -9.89 -11.96 -0.16
CA ARG A 239 -8.51 -11.52 0.09
C ARG A 239 -8.35 -10.10 0.61
N THR A 240 -9.43 -9.30 0.63
CA THR A 240 -9.44 -7.91 1.12
C THR A 240 -10.15 -7.85 2.47
N GLY A 241 -10.09 -6.70 3.14
CA GLY A 241 -10.93 -6.44 4.29
C GLY A 241 -10.21 -6.31 5.63
N MET A 242 -11.02 -6.31 6.69
CA MET A 242 -10.62 -5.94 8.05
C MET A 242 -10.14 -7.10 8.91
N LEU A 243 -10.23 -8.35 8.43
CA LEU A 243 -9.84 -9.56 9.15
C LEU A 243 -10.51 -9.64 10.56
N PRO A 244 -11.84 -9.82 10.66
CA PRO A 244 -12.55 -9.79 11.95
C PRO A 244 -12.00 -10.81 12.95
N PHE A 245 -11.58 -11.99 12.49
CA PHE A 245 -10.98 -13.04 13.31
C PHE A 245 -9.70 -12.60 14.05
N ALA A 246 -9.02 -11.52 13.60
CA ALA A 246 -7.84 -10.98 14.28
C ALA A 246 -8.17 -10.42 15.69
N PHE A 247 -9.45 -10.13 15.96
CA PHE A 247 -9.91 -9.62 17.25
C PHE A 247 -10.43 -10.73 18.21
N GLU A 248 -10.48 -11.96 17.74
CA GLU A 248 -10.87 -13.11 18.57
C GLU A 248 -9.80 -13.48 19.59
N ASP A 249 -10.22 -14.08 20.72
CA ASP A 249 -9.30 -14.57 21.73
C ASP A 249 -8.43 -15.70 21.17
N GLY A 250 -7.14 -15.67 21.50
CA GLY A 250 -6.19 -16.67 21.02
C GLY A 250 -5.66 -16.45 19.60
N PHE A 251 -6.05 -15.37 18.92
CA PHE A 251 -5.49 -15.06 17.59
C PHE A 251 -3.95 -14.98 17.62
N GLY A 252 -3.32 -15.52 16.56
CA GLY A 252 -1.88 -15.51 16.35
C GLY A 252 -1.51 -15.93 14.93
N PHE A 253 -0.24 -16.24 14.69
CA PHE A 253 0.28 -16.66 13.38
C PHE A 253 -0.47 -17.87 12.80
N GLU A 254 -0.87 -18.82 13.64
CA GLU A 254 -1.62 -20.00 13.21
C GLU A 254 -2.95 -19.64 12.55
N HIS A 255 -3.70 -18.71 13.15
CA HIS A 255 -4.99 -18.28 12.64
C HIS A 255 -4.84 -17.49 11.33
N TYR A 256 -3.80 -16.66 11.23
CA TYR A 256 -3.50 -15.95 10.00
C TYR A 256 -3.08 -16.90 8.88
N ALA A 257 -2.27 -17.92 9.19
CA ALA A 257 -1.90 -18.96 8.23
C ALA A 257 -3.12 -19.73 7.74
N ASP A 258 -4.06 -20.11 8.63
CA ASP A 258 -5.29 -20.80 8.24
C ASP A 258 -6.16 -19.94 7.32
N HIS A 259 -6.32 -18.64 7.63
CA HIS A 259 -7.00 -17.70 6.73
C HIS A 259 -6.32 -17.66 5.36
N ALA A 260 -5.02 -17.48 5.33
CA ALA A 260 -4.26 -17.37 4.07
C ALA A 260 -4.36 -18.64 3.22
N LEU A 261 -4.39 -19.83 3.84
CA LEU A 261 -4.59 -21.11 3.15
C LEU A 261 -5.96 -21.23 2.46
N ASP A 262 -6.97 -20.49 2.94
CA ASP A 262 -8.32 -20.49 2.40
C ASP A 262 -8.55 -19.42 1.33
N VAL A 263 -7.62 -18.46 1.18
CA VAL A 263 -7.66 -17.47 0.08
C VAL A 263 -7.33 -18.16 -1.25
N PRO A 264 -8.16 -18.01 -2.29
CA PRO A 264 -7.88 -18.56 -3.61
C PRO A 264 -6.56 -18.04 -4.20
N MET A 265 -5.76 -18.91 -4.80
CA MET A 265 -4.49 -18.57 -5.42
C MET A 265 -4.67 -17.75 -6.69
N TYR A 266 -3.61 -17.08 -7.16
CA TYR A 266 -3.53 -16.50 -8.49
C TYR A 266 -2.61 -17.30 -9.42
N PHE A 267 -1.38 -17.53 -8.99
CA PHE A 267 -0.34 -18.16 -9.80
C PHE A 267 0.66 -18.91 -8.93
N VAL A 268 1.40 -19.78 -9.58
CA VAL A 268 2.64 -20.39 -9.09
C VAL A 268 3.76 -20.03 -10.05
N ILE A 269 4.98 -19.84 -9.56
CA ILE A 269 6.13 -19.52 -10.41
C ILE A 269 7.00 -20.77 -10.56
N ARG A 270 7.30 -21.20 -11.81
CA ARG A 270 8.25 -22.25 -12.14
C ARG A 270 9.11 -21.80 -13.32
N ASP A 271 10.42 -21.98 -13.21
CA ASP A 271 11.38 -21.59 -14.26
C ASP A 271 11.17 -20.15 -14.76
N LYS A 272 10.93 -19.21 -13.83
CA LYS A 272 10.63 -17.79 -14.11
C LYS A 272 9.33 -17.55 -14.90
N LYS A 273 8.42 -18.53 -14.99
CA LYS A 273 7.13 -18.42 -15.66
C LYS A 273 5.99 -18.48 -14.67
N TYR A 274 5.01 -17.63 -14.85
CA TYR A 274 3.77 -17.64 -14.09
C TYR A 274 2.82 -18.71 -14.62
N ILE A 275 2.50 -19.70 -13.82
CA ILE A 275 1.50 -20.73 -14.09
C ILE A 275 0.19 -20.26 -13.49
N ASN A 276 -0.84 -20.13 -14.34
CA ASN A 276 -2.15 -19.69 -13.90
C ASN A 276 -2.85 -20.79 -13.08
N VAL A 277 -3.05 -20.54 -11.81
CA VAL A 277 -3.83 -21.35 -10.87
C VAL A 277 -4.91 -20.52 -10.18
N ALA A 278 -5.40 -19.46 -10.85
CA ALA A 278 -6.37 -18.54 -10.28
C ALA A 278 -7.66 -19.26 -9.86
N GLY A 279 -8.05 -19.02 -8.61
CA GLY A 279 -9.20 -19.69 -8.00
C GLY A 279 -8.92 -21.04 -7.34
N GLU A 280 -7.73 -21.62 -7.54
CA GLU A 280 -7.36 -22.90 -6.93
C GLU A 280 -7.00 -22.74 -5.43
N SER A 281 -7.12 -23.85 -4.70
CA SER A 281 -6.87 -23.90 -3.26
C SER A 281 -5.40 -24.17 -2.93
N PHE A 282 -4.79 -23.36 -2.05
CA PHE A 282 -3.46 -23.66 -1.54
C PHE A 282 -3.44 -24.96 -0.71
N ARG A 283 -4.55 -25.31 -0.03
CA ARG A 283 -4.67 -26.60 0.68
C ARG A 283 -4.65 -27.80 -0.28
N ALA A 284 -5.19 -27.66 -1.50
CA ALA A 284 -5.06 -28.67 -2.54
C ALA A 284 -3.61 -28.77 -3.06
N PHE A 285 -2.91 -27.63 -3.17
CA PHE A 285 -1.50 -27.60 -3.55
C PHE A 285 -0.62 -28.35 -2.52
N LEU A 286 -0.85 -28.16 -1.22
CA LEU A 286 -0.15 -28.91 -0.16
C LEU A 286 -0.28 -30.44 -0.31
N LYS A 287 -1.37 -30.91 -0.90
CA LYS A 287 -1.62 -32.34 -1.16
C LYS A 287 -1.07 -32.83 -2.51
N GLY A 288 -0.57 -31.94 -3.36
CA GLY A 288 -0.16 -32.25 -4.73
C GLY A 288 -1.35 -32.47 -5.69
N GLU A 289 -2.48 -31.85 -5.39
CA GLU A 289 -3.77 -32.06 -6.10
C GLU A 289 -4.10 -30.90 -7.08
N LEU A 290 -3.14 -29.98 -7.36
CA LEU A 290 -3.39 -28.93 -8.36
C LEU A 290 -3.47 -29.51 -9.77
N PRO A 291 -4.55 -29.27 -10.54
CA PRO A 291 -4.68 -29.77 -11.89
C PRO A 291 -3.55 -29.34 -12.84
N GLN A 292 -3.01 -28.12 -12.62
CA GLN A 292 -1.95 -27.52 -13.45
C GLN A 292 -0.56 -28.07 -13.07
N LEU A 293 -0.40 -28.63 -11.86
CA LEU A 293 0.86 -29.13 -11.29
C LEU A 293 0.65 -30.47 -10.56
N PRO A 294 0.17 -31.53 -11.26
CA PRO A 294 -0.21 -32.79 -10.61
C PRO A 294 0.97 -33.46 -9.94
N GLY A 295 0.82 -33.78 -8.65
CA GLY A 295 1.85 -34.41 -7.83
C GLY A 295 2.90 -33.46 -7.25
N GLU A 296 2.97 -32.19 -7.68
CA GLU A 296 3.86 -31.21 -7.09
C GLU A 296 3.31 -30.69 -5.76
N LYS A 297 4.23 -30.38 -4.84
CA LYS A 297 3.94 -29.73 -3.56
C LYS A 297 4.58 -28.36 -3.50
N PRO A 298 4.00 -27.41 -2.74
CA PRO A 298 4.53 -26.06 -2.65
C PRO A 298 5.83 -26.00 -1.85
N THR A 299 6.63 -25.01 -2.20
CA THR A 299 7.82 -24.58 -1.46
C THR A 299 7.48 -23.43 -0.51
N ILE A 300 8.42 -23.08 0.40
CA ILE A 300 8.30 -21.86 1.24
C ILE A 300 8.18 -20.62 0.36
N LYS A 301 8.87 -20.58 -0.80
CA LYS A 301 8.75 -19.46 -1.72
C LYS A 301 7.35 -19.33 -2.33
N ASP A 302 6.70 -20.45 -2.68
CA ASP A 302 5.30 -20.43 -3.14
C ASP A 302 4.35 -19.87 -2.06
N TRP A 303 4.61 -20.17 -0.79
CA TRP A 303 3.86 -19.62 0.32
C TRP A 303 4.07 -18.11 0.48
N GLU A 304 5.30 -17.64 0.47
CA GLU A 304 5.62 -16.20 0.52
C GLU A 304 5.01 -15.44 -0.66
N ASP A 305 5.05 -16.01 -1.87
CA ASP A 305 4.43 -15.44 -3.05
C ASP A 305 2.91 -15.39 -2.91
N HIS A 306 2.28 -16.45 -2.33
CA HIS A 306 0.86 -16.47 -2.05
C HIS A 306 0.46 -15.40 -1.02
N LEU A 307 1.18 -15.29 0.11
CA LEU A 307 0.96 -14.24 1.11
C LEU A 307 1.04 -12.83 0.50
N SER A 308 1.89 -12.63 -0.52
CA SER A 308 2.00 -11.35 -1.22
C SER A 308 0.75 -11.00 -2.05
N THR A 309 -0.12 -11.98 -2.32
CA THR A 309 -1.37 -11.80 -3.07
C THR A 309 -2.62 -11.62 -2.20
N LEU A 310 -2.46 -11.58 -0.90
CA LEU A 310 -3.50 -11.19 0.05
C LEU A 310 -3.49 -9.66 0.18
N PHE A 311 -4.65 -9.04 0.21
CA PHE A 311 -4.79 -7.59 0.21
C PHE A 311 -5.72 -7.07 1.33
N PRO A 312 -5.57 -7.54 2.59
CA PRO A 312 -6.33 -6.96 3.70
C PRO A 312 -5.89 -5.51 3.96
N GLU A 313 -6.65 -4.78 4.77
CA GLU A 313 -6.31 -3.40 5.17
C GLU A 313 -4.94 -3.31 5.86
N VAL A 314 -4.56 -4.34 6.62
CA VAL A 314 -3.23 -4.54 7.16
C VAL A 314 -2.78 -5.96 6.86
N ARG A 315 -1.70 -6.11 6.12
CA ARG A 315 -1.17 -7.42 5.70
C ARG A 315 -0.04 -7.86 6.63
N LEU A 316 -0.10 -9.10 7.08
CA LEU A 316 0.98 -9.74 7.80
C LEU A 316 1.88 -10.52 6.81
N LYS A 317 3.15 -10.17 6.82
CA LYS A 317 4.27 -10.91 6.23
C LYS A 317 5.30 -11.18 7.34
N GLN A 318 6.58 -10.93 7.11
CA GLN A 318 7.59 -10.84 8.16
C GLN A 318 7.60 -9.46 8.85
N PHE A 319 6.62 -8.64 8.53
CA PHE A 319 6.32 -7.32 9.07
C PHE A 319 4.83 -7.05 8.84
N LEU A 320 4.31 -6.00 9.45
CA LEU A 320 2.96 -5.50 9.21
C LEU A 320 3.00 -4.40 8.16
N GLU A 321 2.13 -4.48 7.17
CA GLU A 321 2.01 -3.54 6.07
C GLU A 321 0.64 -2.87 6.09
N MET A 322 0.60 -1.60 6.48
CA MET A 322 -0.59 -0.76 6.50
C MET A 322 -0.85 -0.20 5.10
N ARG A 323 -2.06 -0.44 4.53
CA ARG A 323 -2.32 -0.34 3.09
C ARG A 323 -3.45 0.60 2.68
N GLY A 324 -4.22 1.10 3.61
CA GLY A 324 -5.51 1.75 3.31
C GLY A 324 -5.44 3.26 2.99
N ALA A 325 -4.26 3.87 2.88
CA ALA A 325 -4.12 5.29 2.58
C ALA A 325 -4.07 5.58 1.07
N ASP A 326 -4.71 6.66 0.65
CA ASP A 326 -4.54 7.20 -0.70
C ASP A 326 -3.13 7.79 -0.89
N MET A 327 -2.60 7.72 -2.10
CA MET A 327 -1.40 8.46 -2.46
C MET A 327 -1.62 9.97 -2.34
N GLY A 328 -0.59 10.69 -1.90
CA GLY A 328 -0.56 12.14 -1.75
C GLY A 328 0.74 12.75 -2.27
N ASP A 329 1.06 13.97 -1.82
CA ASP A 329 2.35 14.58 -2.08
C ASP A 329 3.48 13.94 -1.23
N SER A 330 4.72 14.37 -1.46
CA SER A 330 5.88 13.83 -0.75
C SER A 330 5.78 13.97 0.78
N GLY A 331 5.14 15.05 1.27
CA GLY A 331 4.91 15.26 2.69
C GLY A 331 3.93 14.24 3.27
N HIS A 332 2.84 13.96 2.55
CA HIS A 332 1.84 12.94 2.95
C HIS A 332 2.43 11.52 2.92
N VAL A 333 3.33 11.22 1.99
CA VAL A 333 4.02 9.91 1.95
C VAL A 333 4.79 9.66 3.26
N VAL A 334 5.61 10.63 3.69
CA VAL A 334 6.37 10.50 4.94
C VAL A 334 5.46 10.57 6.17
N ALA A 335 4.39 11.39 6.12
CA ALA A 335 3.44 11.54 7.23
C ALA A 335 2.69 10.23 7.55
N LEU A 336 2.39 9.37 6.55
CA LEU A 336 1.79 8.07 6.83
C LEU A 336 2.73 7.20 7.66
N SER A 337 4.00 7.13 7.26
CA SER A 337 5.01 6.38 8.01
C SER A 337 5.24 6.98 9.39
N ALA A 338 5.19 8.31 9.54
CA ALA A 338 5.29 8.99 10.82
C ALA A 338 4.09 8.65 11.74
N PHE A 339 2.89 8.67 11.22
CA PHE A 339 1.68 8.31 11.95
C PHE A 339 1.75 6.89 12.53
N TRP A 340 2.01 5.90 11.67
CA TRP A 340 2.06 4.51 12.10
C TRP A 340 3.27 4.21 12.99
N THR A 341 4.45 4.78 12.70
CA THR A 341 5.64 4.62 13.53
C THR A 341 5.42 5.21 14.93
N GLY A 342 4.84 6.40 15.02
CA GLY A 342 4.53 7.04 16.30
C GLY A 342 3.53 6.25 17.16
N LEU A 343 2.56 5.60 16.53
CA LEU A 343 1.58 4.75 17.22
C LEU A 343 2.15 3.40 17.67
N LEU A 344 3.03 2.78 16.86
CA LEU A 344 3.36 1.35 17.00
C LEU A 344 4.77 1.07 17.50
N TYR A 345 5.71 2.01 17.42
CA TYR A 345 7.11 1.81 17.79
C TYR A 345 7.50 2.39 19.15
N ASP A 346 6.53 2.93 19.87
CA ASP A 346 6.66 3.33 21.27
C ASP A 346 5.61 2.56 22.11
N GLU A 347 6.05 1.90 23.16
CA GLU A 347 5.20 1.03 23.97
C GLU A 347 4.03 1.80 24.63
N VAL A 348 4.29 3.03 25.11
CA VAL A 348 3.26 3.87 25.74
C VAL A 348 2.23 4.33 24.73
N SER A 349 2.67 4.68 23.51
CA SER A 349 1.77 5.04 22.42
C SER A 349 0.96 3.85 21.92
N LEU A 350 1.58 2.68 21.77
CA LEU A 350 0.88 1.46 21.39
C LEU A 350 -0.21 1.07 22.38
N GLU A 351 0.09 1.17 23.68
CA GLU A 351 -0.91 0.95 24.75
C GLU A 351 -2.03 1.99 24.67
N SER A 352 -1.70 3.27 24.52
CA SER A 352 -2.69 4.36 24.42
C SER A 352 -3.59 4.19 23.18
N ALA A 353 -3.02 3.78 22.05
CA ALA A 353 -3.76 3.48 20.82
C ALA A 353 -4.65 2.25 20.99
N TRP A 354 -4.18 1.23 21.72
CA TRP A 354 -5.00 0.07 22.05
C TRP A 354 -6.19 0.44 22.94
N GLU A 355 -5.95 1.23 24.01
CA GLU A 355 -7.02 1.73 24.89
C GLU A 355 -8.08 2.52 24.10
N LEU A 356 -7.68 3.28 23.09
CA LEU A 356 -8.59 4.06 22.24
C LEU A 356 -9.54 3.17 21.44
N VAL A 357 -9.10 1.98 21.00
CA VAL A 357 -9.85 1.15 20.04
C VAL A 357 -10.34 -0.20 20.59
N LYS A 358 -9.82 -0.66 21.72
CA LYS A 358 -10.12 -2.03 22.25
C LYS A 358 -11.61 -2.28 22.51
N GLY A 359 -12.38 -1.22 22.73
CA GLY A 359 -13.83 -1.31 22.97
C GLY A 359 -14.70 -1.34 21.73
N TRP A 360 -14.09 -1.20 20.52
CA TRP A 360 -14.87 -1.19 19.28
C TRP A 360 -15.31 -2.60 18.91
N SER A 361 -16.60 -2.73 18.64
CA SER A 361 -17.18 -3.98 18.13
C SER A 361 -16.78 -4.26 16.69
N GLU A 362 -17.10 -5.45 16.18
CA GLU A 362 -16.96 -5.77 14.77
C GLU A 362 -17.82 -4.85 13.91
N GLU A 363 -19.07 -4.57 14.35
CA GLU A 363 -20.00 -3.68 13.68
C GLU A 363 -19.45 -2.25 13.61
N ASP A 364 -18.78 -1.75 14.65
CA ASP A 364 -18.16 -0.42 14.66
C ASP A 364 -17.05 -0.33 13.61
N ARG A 365 -16.16 -1.32 13.57
CA ARG A 365 -15.04 -1.36 12.61
C ARG A 365 -15.54 -1.49 11.17
N ASP A 366 -16.55 -2.32 10.94
CA ASP A 366 -17.16 -2.51 9.63
C ASP A 366 -17.94 -1.27 9.18
N TYR A 367 -18.67 -0.61 10.10
CA TYR A 367 -19.32 0.66 9.86
C TYR A 367 -18.32 1.74 9.42
N LEU A 368 -17.23 1.90 10.17
CA LEU A 368 -16.20 2.88 9.83
C LEU A 368 -15.57 2.57 8.46
N ARG A 369 -15.24 1.31 8.19
CA ARG A 369 -14.68 0.91 6.90
C ARG A 369 -15.59 1.28 5.72
N ARG A 370 -16.92 1.16 5.88
CA ARG A 370 -17.89 1.45 4.83
C ARG A 370 -18.20 2.94 4.65
N GLU A 371 -18.32 3.68 5.75
CA GLU A 371 -18.79 5.07 5.69
C GLU A 371 -17.66 6.09 5.53
N VAL A 372 -16.50 5.82 6.10
CA VAL A 372 -15.35 6.75 6.06
C VAL A 372 -14.91 7.11 4.64
N PRO A 373 -14.89 6.21 3.65
CA PRO A 373 -14.54 6.58 2.28
C PRO A 373 -15.38 7.73 1.72
N ARG A 374 -16.63 7.86 2.19
CA ARG A 374 -17.58 8.91 1.77
C ARG A 374 -17.57 10.11 2.68
N LEU A 375 -17.57 9.92 4.00
CA LEU A 375 -17.78 10.97 4.98
C LEU A 375 -16.48 11.51 5.62
N GLY A 376 -15.36 10.80 5.47
CA GLY A 376 -14.06 11.19 6.03
C GLY A 376 -14.12 11.41 7.54
N LEU A 377 -13.49 12.48 7.98
CA LEU A 377 -13.45 12.88 9.39
C LEU A 377 -14.82 13.23 9.98
N SER A 378 -15.82 13.57 9.14
CA SER A 378 -17.18 13.89 9.56
C SER A 378 -18.04 12.64 9.82
N THR A 379 -17.50 11.42 9.66
CA THR A 379 -18.23 10.18 9.93
C THR A 379 -18.74 10.18 11.37
N PRO A 380 -20.07 10.09 11.61
CA PRO A 380 -20.61 10.02 12.96
C PRO A 380 -20.09 8.77 13.69
N PHE A 381 -19.56 8.93 14.89
CA PHE A 381 -19.04 7.81 15.68
C PHE A 381 -19.02 8.16 17.18
N ASP A 382 -19.41 7.22 18.05
CA ASP A 382 -19.36 7.30 19.53
C ASP A 382 -19.79 8.65 20.11
N ARG A 383 -21.01 9.09 19.79
CA ARG A 383 -21.63 10.36 20.24
C ARG A 383 -21.01 11.65 19.67
N SER A 384 -20.03 11.54 18.78
CA SER A 384 -19.35 12.66 18.15
C SER A 384 -19.08 12.35 16.66
N SER A 385 -17.86 12.54 16.23
CA SER A 385 -17.41 12.20 14.88
C SER A 385 -16.03 11.53 14.92
N LEU A 386 -15.66 10.91 13.83
CA LEU A 386 -14.33 10.30 13.67
C LEU A 386 -13.19 11.33 13.82
N PHE A 387 -13.49 12.62 13.65
CA PHE A 387 -12.51 13.70 13.85
C PHE A 387 -11.87 13.66 15.24
N ASP A 388 -12.66 13.44 16.31
CA ASP A 388 -12.13 13.43 17.67
C ASP A 388 -11.19 12.23 17.89
N ILE A 389 -11.51 11.09 17.28
CA ILE A 389 -10.63 9.90 17.31
C ILE A 389 -9.35 10.16 16.50
N ALA A 390 -9.47 10.78 15.32
CA ALA A 390 -8.33 11.11 14.48
C ALA A 390 -7.38 12.10 15.17
N ALA A 391 -7.92 13.14 15.82
CA ALA A 391 -7.12 14.09 16.59
C ALA A 391 -6.38 13.41 17.75
N GLN A 392 -7.05 12.50 18.49
CA GLN A 392 -6.42 11.72 19.53
C GLN A 392 -5.32 10.81 18.98
N ALA A 393 -5.58 10.09 17.88
CA ALA A 393 -4.60 9.19 17.26
C ALA A 393 -3.35 9.95 16.78
N VAL A 394 -3.53 11.13 16.17
CA VAL A 394 -2.40 12.00 15.76
C VAL A 394 -1.60 12.46 16.99
N GLY A 395 -2.27 12.89 18.08
CA GLY A 395 -1.59 13.28 19.33
C GLY A 395 -0.84 12.12 20.01
N ILE A 396 -1.37 10.88 19.93
CA ILE A 396 -0.67 9.68 20.44
C ILE A 396 0.57 9.40 19.57
N ALA A 397 0.45 9.51 18.23
CA ALA A 397 1.57 9.33 17.32
C ALA A 397 2.67 10.37 17.58
N GLU A 398 2.31 11.65 17.69
CA GLU A 398 3.23 12.74 18.04
C GLU A 398 4.00 12.44 19.33
N ALA A 399 3.28 12.08 20.40
CA ALA A 399 3.90 11.74 21.69
C ALA A 399 4.86 10.53 21.58
N GLY A 400 4.55 9.55 20.71
CA GLY A 400 5.43 8.41 20.43
C GLY A 400 6.72 8.84 19.73
N LEU A 401 6.62 9.69 18.72
CA LEU A 401 7.79 10.21 18.00
C LEU A 401 8.68 11.06 18.90
N VAL A 402 8.10 11.90 19.78
CA VAL A 402 8.85 12.64 20.81
C VAL A 402 9.65 11.68 21.70
N ARG A 403 9.03 10.61 22.20
CA ARG A 403 9.73 9.63 23.07
C ARG A 403 10.77 8.80 22.33
N ARG A 404 10.57 8.53 21.03
CA ARG A 404 11.60 7.90 20.17
C ARG A 404 12.86 8.76 20.08
N ASN A 405 12.73 10.08 20.15
CA ASN A 405 13.81 11.06 20.21
C ASN A 405 14.89 10.85 19.11
N ARG A 406 14.44 10.62 17.86
CA ARG A 406 15.31 10.55 16.70
C ARG A 406 15.47 11.95 16.13
N LEU A 407 16.69 12.46 16.11
CA LEU A 407 16.98 13.84 15.67
C LEU A 407 17.69 13.84 14.32
N ASN A 408 17.29 14.77 13.45
CA ASN A 408 18.03 15.07 12.24
C ASN A 408 19.27 15.94 12.54
N THR A 409 20.03 16.27 11.50
CA THR A 409 21.24 17.10 11.63
C THR A 409 20.96 18.53 12.09
N ALA A 410 19.72 19.02 11.99
CA ALA A 410 19.29 20.33 12.49
C ALA A 410 18.77 20.28 13.94
N GLY A 411 18.78 19.10 14.57
CA GLY A 411 18.30 18.89 15.94
C GLY A 411 16.78 18.83 16.07
N GLN A 412 16.05 18.62 14.99
CA GLN A 412 14.60 18.44 14.98
C GLN A 412 14.28 16.94 15.10
N ASP A 413 13.28 16.59 15.88
CA ASP A 413 12.79 15.23 16.00
C ASP A 413 11.82 14.84 14.84
N GLU A 414 11.38 13.58 14.83
CA GLU A 414 10.55 13.01 13.78
C GLU A 414 9.13 13.62 13.70
N THR A 415 8.69 14.40 14.70
CA THR A 415 7.34 15.03 14.71
C THR A 415 7.15 16.01 13.55
N ILE A 416 8.23 16.58 13.01
CA ILE A 416 8.15 17.47 11.84
C ILE A 416 7.47 16.82 10.64
N HIS A 417 7.48 15.49 10.57
CA HIS A 417 6.85 14.74 9.49
C HIS A 417 5.34 14.56 9.68
N LEU A 418 4.76 14.95 10.82
CA LEU A 418 3.30 14.95 11.05
C LEU A 418 2.62 16.22 10.53
N ALA A 419 3.35 17.23 10.09
CA ALA A 419 2.80 18.53 9.67
C ALA A 419 1.60 18.44 8.70
N PRO A 420 1.54 17.53 7.69
CA PRO A 420 0.36 17.39 6.84
C PRO A 420 -0.89 16.93 7.61
N LEU A 421 -0.72 16.09 8.64
CA LEU A 421 -1.84 15.63 9.47
C LEU A 421 -2.29 16.70 10.46
N GLU A 422 -1.36 17.44 11.05
CA GLU A 422 -1.65 18.61 11.89
C GLU A 422 -2.48 19.64 11.12
N GLU A 423 -2.13 19.89 9.85
CA GLU A 423 -2.91 20.76 8.97
C GLU A 423 -4.31 20.22 8.71
N THR A 424 -4.45 18.89 8.47
CA THR A 424 -5.73 18.22 8.30
C THR A 424 -6.60 18.34 9.56
N ILE A 425 -6.03 18.11 10.74
CA ILE A 425 -6.74 18.29 12.02
C ILE A 425 -7.11 19.76 12.26
N ARG A 426 -6.17 20.69 12.05
CA ARG A 426 -6.38 22.14 12.27
C ARG A 426 -7.50 22.69 11.38
N THR A 427 -7.58 22.22 10.13
CA THR A 427 -8.58 22.70 9.16
C THR A 427 -9.85 21.85 9.15
N SER A 428 -9.84 20.68 9.78
CA SER A 428 -10.87 19.64 9.69
C SER A 428 -11.16 19.23 8.23
N LYS A 429 -10.17 19.29 7.36
CA LYS A 429 -10.30 19.00 5.93
C LYS A 429 -9.15 18.11 5.44
N SER A 430 -9.53 16.97 4.90
CA SER A 430 -8.62 16.11 4.14
C SER A 430 -8.17 16.79 2.83
N PRO A 431 -7.10 16.28 2.17
CA PRO A 431 -6.75 16.72 0.81
C PRO A 431 -7.94 16.68 -0.16
N ALA A 432 -8.75 15.61 -0.13
CA ALA A 432 -9.92 15.46 -1.00
C ALA A 432 -10.94 16.60 -0.84
N GLU A 433 -11.22 17.03 0.38
CA GLU A 433 -12.16 18.13 0.64
C GLU A 433 -11.65 19.46 0.08
N ARG A 434 -10.34 19.71 0.19
CA ARG A 434 -9.70 20.88 -0.43
C ARG A 434 -9.81 20.88 -1.96
N TRP A 435 -9.63 19.71 -2.59
CA TRP A 435 -9.83 19.55 -4.04
C TRP A 435 -11.30 19.76 -4.46
N LEU A 436 -12.24 19.24 -3.69
CA LEU A 436 -13.68 19.44 -3.95
C LEU A 436 -14.10 20.89 -3.84
N GLU A 437 -13.53 21.67 -2.90
CA GLU A 437 -13.77 23.11 -2.81
C GLU A 437 -13.30 23.84 -4.07
N LYS A 438 -12.09 23.55 -4.54
CA LYS A 438 -11.55 24.12 -5.80
C LYS A 438 -12.38 23.71 -7.01
N PHE A 439 -12.74 22.41 -7.10
CA PHE A 439 -13.57 21.87 -8.19
C PHE A 439 -14.91 22.58 -8.29
N ARG A 440 -15.59 22.78 -7.16
CA ARG A 440 -16.90 23.46 -7.09
C ARG A 440 -16.81 24.98 -7.24
N GLY A 441 -15.65 25.56 -7.00
CA GLY A 441 -15.37 26.99 -7.06
C GLY A 441 -14.52 27.38 -8.28
N GLU A 442 -13.22 27.60 -8.08
CA GLU A 442 -12.32 28.20 -9.08
C GLU A 442 -12.15 27.38 -10.36
N TRP A 443 -12.28 26.03 -10.28
CA TRP A 443 -12.11 25.16 -11.45
C TRP A 443 -13.40 24.94 -12.25
N ASN A 444 -14.52 25.50 -11.83
CA ASN A 444 -15.80 25.44 -12.54
C ASN A 444 -16.20 24.03 -12.97
N GLY A 445 -15.99 23.03 -12.11
CA GLY A 445 -16.32 21.64 -12.37
C GLY A 445 -15.35 20.88 -13.28
N SER A 446 -14.14 21.40 -13.50
CA SER A 446 -13.09 20.73 -14.26
C SER A 446 -12.08 20.05 -13.33
N VAL A 447 -11.67 18.82 -13.63
CA VAL A 447 -10.57 18.12 -12.94
C VAL A 447 -9.19 18.39 -13.54
N LEU A 448 -9.13 19.10 -14.68
CA LEU A 448 -7.86 19.32 -15.40
C LEU A 448 -6.79 20.04 -14.59
N PRO A 449 -7.12 21.02 -13.71
CA PRO A 449 -6.09 21.69 -12.89
C PRO A 449 -5.36 20.74 -11.93
N LEU A 450 -5.94 19.58 -11.58
CA LEU A 450 -5.26 18.57 -10.74
C LEU A 450 -3.93 18.10 -11.36
N PHE A 451 -3.84 18.03 -12.68
CA PHE A 451 -2.62 17.59 -13.36
C PHE A 451 -1.44 18.59 -13.23
N THR A 452 -1.71 19.76 -12.68
CA THR A 452 -0.68 20.75 -12.30
C THR A 452 -0.58 20.87 -10.78
N GLU A 453 -1.71 20.94 -10.09
CA GLU A 453 -1.74 21.27 -8.66
C GLU A 453 -1.48 20.06 -7.74
N ALA A 454 -1.74 18.82 -8.20
CA ALA A 454 -1.41 17.58 -7.52
C ALA A 454 -0.19 16.86 -8.15
N GLU A 455 0.54 17.53 -9.03
CA GLU A 455 1.84 17.06 -9.54
C GLU A 455 2.87 17.08 -8.40
N ILE A 456 3.62 15.99 -8.25
CA ILE A 456 4.60 15.78 -7.18
C ILE A 456 6.02 15.68 -7.72
#